data_4b10a3f3185331a145c441fc5c5e464b
#
_entry.id   4b10a3f3185331a145c441fc5c5e464b
#
_cell.length_a   1.000
_cell.length_b   1.000
_cell.length_c   1.000
_cell.angle_alpha   90.00
_cell.angle_beta   90.00
_cell.angle_gamma   90.00
#
_symmetry.space_group_name_H-M   'P 1'
#
loop_
_entity.id
_entity.type
_entity.pdbx_description
1 polymer ?
#
loop_
_entity_poly.entity_id
_entity_poly.type
_entity_poly.pdbx_seq_one_letter_code
_entity_poly.pdbx_strand_id
1 'polypeptide(L)'
;ADVHYCAAHYYDPARALYPDFNPFWEFVAGPLNAGSFGPNTLDNTFGPQVVFQKAPQAPNTSPLAGLQFFGEMRVDPRSRDLTVAFVDINGATVFERTLDAQGR
;
A
#
# COMPACT_ATOMS: atom_id res chain seq x y z
N ALA A 1 -7.85 3.52 -6.53
CA ALA A 1 -6.57 4.00 -7.06
C ALA A 1 -6.39 3.59 -8.51
N ASP A 2 -5.72 4.38 -9.28
CA ASP A 2 -5.36 4.08 -10.68
C ASP A 2 -4.31 2.95 -10.79
N VAL A 3 -3.62 2.70 -9.72
CA VAL A 3 -2.58 1.66 -9.60
C VAL A 3 -3.22 0.28 -9.42
N HIS A 4 -2.84 -0.67 -10.28
CA HIS A 4 -3.46 -1.99 -10.37
C HIS A 4 -2.63 -3.08 -9.69
N TYR A 5 -2.06 -2.81 -8.55
CA TYR A 5 -1.43 -3.79 -7.64
C TYR A 5 -1.54 -3.32 -6.19
N CYS A 6 -1.28 -4.20 -5.25
CA CYS A 6 -1.38 -3.90 -3.82
C CYS A 6 0.02 -3.60 -3.27
N ALA A 7 0.18 -2.47 -2.58
CA ALA A 7 1.47 -2.10 -2.00
C ALA A 7 1.33 -1.18 -0.79
N ALA A 8 2.31 -1.22 0.10
CA ALA A 8 2.52 -0.24 1.15
C ALA A 8 3.92 0.35 1.02
N HIS A 9 3.99 1.66 0.92
CA HIS A 9 5.25 2.40 0.81
C HIS A 9 5.44 3.31 2.02
N TYR A 10 6.67 3.36 2.51
CA TYR A 10 7.07 4.33 3.51
C TYR A 10 8.01 5.36 2.90
N TYR A 11 7.69 6.62 3.08
CA TYR A 11 8.47 7.74 2.57
C TYR A 11 9.31 8.33 3.70
N ASP A 12 10.63 8.24 3.55
CA ASP A 12 11.60 8.67 4.54
C ASP A 12 12.44 9.83 3.97
N PRO A 13 12.37 11.03 4.59
CA PRO A 13 13.18 12.17 4.15
C PRO A 13 14.68 11.87 4.09
N ALA A 14 15.18 11.00 4.98
CA ALA A 14 16.60 10.64 5.01
C ALA A 14 17.07 9.88 3.76
N ARG A 15 16.15 9.34 2.96
CA ARG A 15 16.42 8.62 1.72
C ARG A 15 16.01 9.37 0.46
N ALA A 16 15.38 10.52 0.63
CA ALA A 16 14.82 11.31 -0.46
C ALA A 16 15.88 12.20 -1.12
N LEU A 17 15.74 12.43 -2.42
CA LEU A 17 16.47 13.50 -3.10
C LEU A 17 15.96 14.88 -2.67
N TYR A 18 14.68 14.99 -2.35
CA TYR A 18 14.05 16.18 -1.78
C TYR A 18 13.58 15.87 -0.35
N PRO A 19 14.32 16.28 0.70
CA PRO A 19 14.07 15.84 2.08
C PRO A 19 13.14 16.76 2.90
N ASP A 20 12.62 17.84 2.31
CA ASP A 20 11.82 18.84 3.03
C ASP A 20 10.34 18.42 3.16
N PHE A 21 10.11 17.32 3.87
CA PHE A 21 8.78 16.81 4.22
C PHE A 21 8.85 15.96 5.50
N ASN A 22 7.70 15.73 6.14
CA ASN A 22 7.59 14.77 7.23
C ASN A 22 7.42 13.35 6.66
N PRO A 23 7.98 12.32 7.31
CA PRO A 23 7.78 10.94 6.86
C PRO A 23 6.29 10.57 6.84
N PHE A 24 5.89 9.76 5.86
CA PHE A 24 4.51 9.33 5.72
C PHE A 24 4.39 7.95 5.06
N TRP A 25 3.19 7.37 5.17
CA TRP A 25 2.83 6.12 4.53
C TRP A 25 1.91 6.36 3.36
N GLU A 26 2.10 5.56 2.31
CA GLU A 26 1.17 5.41 1.19
C GLU A 26 0.66 3.97 1.18
N PHE A 27 -0.66 3.82 1.18
CA PHE A 27 -1.32 2.53 1.12
C PHE A 27 -2.10 2.42 -0.19
N VAL A 28 -1.67 1.50 -1.04
CA VAL A 28 -2.26 1.23 -2.36
C VAL A 28 -3.01 -0.09 -2.29
N ALA A 29 -4.33 -0.01 -2.19
CA ALA A 29 -5.19 -1.19 -2.10
C ALA A 29 -5.95 -1.36 -3.41
N GLY A 30 -5.50 -2.26 -4.24
CA GLY A 30 -6.14 -2.53 -5.52
C GLY A 30 -5.43 -3.61 -6.34
N PRO A 31 -5.97 -3.94 -7.51
CA PRO A 31 -7.29 -3.55 -8.01
C PRO A 31 -8.43 -4.24 -7.28
N LEU A 32 -9.66 -3.68 -7.36
CA LEU A 32 -10.85 -4.29 -6.76
C LEU A 32 -11.57 -5.24 -7.73
N ASN A 33 -11.65 -4.89 -9.01
CA ASN A 33 -12.23 -5.72 -10.08
C ASN A 33 -11.70 -5.26 -11.44
N ALA A 34 -10.40 -5.39 -11.64
CA ALA A 34 -9.72 -5.00 -12.88
C ALA A 34 -8.49 -5.86 -13.10
N GLY A 35 -7.96 -5.85 -14.31
CA GLY A 35 -6.68 -6.50 -14.62
C GLY A 35 -5.55 -5.95 -13.75
N SER A 36 -4.65 -6.83 -13.31
CA SER A 36 -3.50 -6.45 -12.48
C SER A 36 -2.30 -6.11 -13.35
N PHE A 37 -1.61 -5.02 -12.97
CA PHE A 37 -0.40 -4.51 -13.62
C PHE A 37 0.63 -4.13 -12.58
N GLY A 38 1.87 -4.08 -12.95
CA GLY A 38 2.95 -3.61 -12.09
C GLY A 38 3.93 -4.70 -11.72
N PRO A 39 4.85 -4.44 -10.78
CA PRO A 39 4.95 -3.19 -10.02
C PRO A 39 5.50 -2.03 -10.85
N ASN A 40 5.13 -0.82 -10.47
CA ASN A 40 5.69 0.39 -11.06
C ASN A 40 7.13 0.63 -10.56
N THR A 41 7.96 1.22 -11.42
CA THR A 41 9.25 1.76 -11.00
C THR A 41 9.00 3.06 -10.24
N LEU A 42 9.48 3.14 -8.99
CA LEU A 42 9.32 4.31 -8.14
C LEU A 42 10.52 5.25 -8.36
N ASP A 43 10.26 6.55 -8.54
CA ASP A 43 11.33 7.52 -8.54
C ASP A 43 11.78 7.87 -7.11
N ASN A 44 13.00 8.38 -6.97
CA ASN A 44 13.61 8.62 -5.66
C ASN A 44 13.45 10.06 -5.16
N THR A 45 12.56 10.86 -5.74
CA THR A 45 12.36 12.25 -5.32
C THR A 45 12.01 12.32 -3.83
N PHE A 46 11.10 11.47 -3.38
CA PHE A 46 10.65 11.40 -1.98
C PHE A 46 11.09 10.13 -1.24
N GLY A 47 12.06 9.39 -1.76
CA GLY A 47 12.67 8.24 -1.10
C GLY A 47 11.73 7.10 -0.71
N PRO A 48 10.82 6.63 -1.60
CA PRO A 48 9.88 5.57 -1.25
C PRO A 48 10.59 4.25 -0.96
N GLN A 49 10.14 3.58 0.10
CA GLN A 49 10.56 2.23 0.45
C GLN A 49 9.37 1.30 0.30
N VAL A 50 9.53 0.25 -0.49
CA VAL A 50 8.51 -0.81 -0.60
C VAL A 50 8.56 -1.65 0.67
N VAL A 51 7.55 -1.51 1.53
CA VAL A 51 7.42 -2.31 2.77
C VAL A 51 6.64 -3.58 2.51
N PHE A 52 5.63 -3.49 1.64
CA PHE A 52 4.82 -4.62 1.21
C PHE A 52 4.43 -4.44 -0.25
N GLN A 53 4.35 -5.55 -0.99
CA GLN A 53 3.90 -5.52 -2.38
C GLN A 53 3.35 -6.87 -2.79
N LYS A 54 2.18 -6.86 -3.45
CA LYS A 54 1.65 -7.97 -4.23
C LYS A 54 1.27 -7.47 -5.62
N ALA A 55 2.03 -7.91 -6.61
CA ALA A 55 1.87 -7.52 -8.01
C ALA A 55 1.88 -8.77 -8.91
N PRO A 56 1.33 -8.70 -10.12
CA PRO A 56 1.33 -9.81 -11.06
C PRO A 56 2.72 -10.07 -11.62
N GLN A 57 2.94 -11.29 -12.11
CA GLN A 57 4.17 -11.66 -12.83
C GLN A 57 4.12 -11.27 -14.32
N ALA A 58 2.91 -11.02 -14.85
CA ALA A 58 2.71 -10.61 -16.23
C ALA A 58 1.69 -9.45 -16.26
N PRO A 59 1.83 -8.49 -17.21
CA PRO A 59 0.90 -7.38 -17.32
C PRO A 59 -0.50 -7.86 -17.72
N ASN A 60 -1.50 -7.11 -17.29
CA ASN A 60 -2.91 -7.37 -17.55
C ASN A 60 -3.37 -8.78 -17.11
N THR A 61 -2.94 -9.19 -15.93
CA THR A 61 -3.39 -10.45 -15.32
C THR A 61 -4.86 -10.36 -14.96
N SER A 62 -5.64 -11.36 -15.37
CA SER A 62 -7.09 -11.41 -15.12
C SER A 62 -7.45 -11.36 -13.64
N PRO A 63 -8.58 -10.72 -13.25
CA PRO A 63 -9.12 -10.80 -11.89
C PRO A 63 -9.30 -12.24 -11.37
N LEU A 64 -9.52 -13.20 -12.26
CA LEU A 64 -9.63 -14.63 -11.91
C LEU A 64 -8.35 -15.21 -11.30
N ALA A 65 -7.20 -14.56 -11.49
CA ALA A 65 -5.94 -14.96 -10.85
C ALA A 65 -5.88 -14.62 -9.35
N GLY A 66 -6.86 -13.88 -8.81
CA GLY A 66 -6.99 -13.64 -7.38
C GLY A 66 -6.20 -12.45 -6.83
N LEU A 67 -5.53 -11.67 -7.67
CA LEU A 67 -4.79 -10.46 -7.28
C LEU A 67 -5.73 -9.25 -7.22
N GLN A 68 -6.77 -9.38 -6.40
CA GLN A 68 -7.79 -8.36 -6.18
C GLN A 68 -7.85 -8.06 -4.69
N PHE A 69 -7.83 -6.78 -4.32
CA PHE A 69 -7.67 -6.35 -2.93
C PHE A 69 -8.56 -5.14 -2.63
N PHE A 70 -8.95 -5.03 -1.37
CA PHE A 70 -9.47 -3.78 -0.82
C PHE A 70 -8.71 -3.42 0.46
N GLY A 71 -8.75 -2.13 0.79
CA GLY A 71 -8.17 -1.60 2.03
C GLY A 71 -9.24 -1.40 3.09
N GLU A 72 -8.91 -1.72 4.33
CA GLU A 72 -9.70 -1.43 5.51
C GLU A 72 -8.91 -0.50 6.43
N MET A 73 -9.58 0.52 6.97
CA MET A 73 -9.00 1.43 7.96
C MET A 73 -9.84 1.39 9.23
N ARG A 74 -9.18 1.16 10.37
CA ARG A 74 -9.80 1.16 11.70
C ARG A 74 -9.06 2.15 12.59
N VAL A 75 -9.83 3.04 13.24
CA VAL A 75 -9.28 3.97 14.24
C VAL A 75 -9.73 3.51 15.61
N ASP A 76 -8.78 3.29 16.53
CA ASP A 76 -9.09 3.10 17.94
C ASP A 76 -9.44 4.44 18.57
N PRO A 77 -10.68 4.60 19.13
CA PRO A 77 -11.10 5.89 19.68
C PRO A 77 -10.39 6.29 20.98
N ARG A 78 -9.70 5.37 21.63
CA ARG A 78 -8.99 5.62 22.91
C ARG A 78 -7.53 5.98 22.66
N SER A 79 -6.80 5.11 21.96
CA SER A 79 -5.38 5.34 21.64
C SER A 79 -5.23 6.31 20.47
N ARG A 80 -6.24 6.42 19.60
CA ARG A 80 -6.21 7.16 18.32
C ARG A 80 -5.26 6.53 17.29
N ASP A 81 -4.91 5.28 17.50
CA ASP A 81 -4.12 4.53 16.53
C ASP A 81 -4.97 4.22 15.29
N LEU A 82 -4.33 4.29 14.13
CA LEU A 82 -4.89 3.91 12.84
C LEU A 82 -4.32 2.56 12.42
N THR A 83 -5.17 1.55 12.29
CA THR A 83 -4.80 0.28 11.66
C THR A 83 -5.27 0.27 10.21
N VAL A 84 -4.34 0.03 9.29
CA VAL A 84 -4.61 -0.17 7.87
C VAL A 84 -4.34 -1.62 7.51
N ALA A 85 -5.31 -2.28 6.88
CA ALA A 85 -5.19 -3.66 6.44
C ALA A 85 -5.52 -3.79 4.96
N PHE A 86 -4.84 -4.70 4.26
CA PHE A 86 -5.20 -5.13 2.91
C PHE A 86 -5.80 -6.53 2.96
N VAL A 87 -6.94 -6.67 2.34
CA VAL A 87 -7.71 -7.91 2.32
C VAL A 87 -7.85 -8.40 0.89
N ASP A 88 -7.58 -9.67 0.65
CA ASP A 88 -7.68 -10.28 -0.67
C ASP A 88 -9.10 -10.77 -1.00
N ILE A 89 -9.27 -11.30 -2.22
CA ILE A 89 -10.54 -11.82 -2.72
C ILE A 89 -11.12 -12.97 -1.86
N ASN A 90 -10.29 -13.67 -1.08
CA ASN A 90 -10.72 -14.75 -0.20
C ASN A 90 -11.06 -14.26 1.22
N GLY A 91 -10.98 -12.95 1.47
CA GLY A 91 -11.20 -12.38 2.79
C GLY A 91 -10.00 -12.52 3.73
N ALA A 92 -8.84 -12.90 3.22
CA ALA A 92 -7.62 -13.01 4.02
C ALA A 92 -6.90 -11.65 4.11
N THR A 93 -6.50 -11.27 5.32
CA THR A 93 -5.61 -10.12 5.52
C THR A 93 -4.21 -10.49 5.04
N VAL A 94 -3.74 -9.82 4.00
CA VAL A 94 -2.42 -10.06 3.40
C VAL A 94 -1.35 -9.10 3.90
N PHE A 95 -1.77 -7.98 4.46
CA PHE A 95 -0.91 -6.99 5.10
C PHE A 95 -1.70 -6.23 6.16
N GLU A 96 -1.05 -5.89 7.26
CA GLU A 96 -1.62 -5.01 8.28
C GLU A 96 -0.52 -4.13 8.89
N ARG A 97 -0.84 -2.87 9.13
CA ARG A 97 0.03 -1.92 9.83
C ARG A 97 -0.78 -1.03 10.76
N THR A 98 -0.37 -0.94 12.01
CA THR A 98 -0.89 0.05 12.95
C THR A 98 0.08 1.23 13.05
N LEU A 99 -0.46 2.42 12.89
CA LEU A 99 0.23 3.69 13.07
C LEU A 99 -0.27 4.33 14.37
N ASP A 100 0.66 4.85 15.17
CA ASP A 100 0.28 5.63 16.33
C ASP A 100 -0.38 6.96 15.94
N ALA A 101 -0.87 7.72 16.92
CA ALA A 101 -1.54 9.01 16.67
C ALA A 101 -0.62 10.07 16.00
N GLN A 102 0.66 9.78 15.83
CA GLN A 102 1.63 10.63 15.13
C GLN A 102 2.00 10.09 13.74
N GLY A 103 1.38 8.97 13.31
CA GLY A 103 1.59 8.36 12.00
C GLY A 103 2.84 7.46 11.92
N ARG A 104 3.28 6.94 13.04
CA ARG A 104 4.47 6.07 13.14
C ARG A 104 4.11 4.60 13.26
#